data_4ffd45733e368874ae8f3f129989d4b8
#
_entry.id   4ffd45733e368874ae8f3f129989d4b8
#
_cell.length_a   1.000
_cell.length_b   1.000
_cell.length_c   1.000
_cell.angle_alpha   90.00
_cell.angle_beta   90.00
_cell.angle_gamma   90.00
#
_symmetry.space_group_name_H-M   'P 1'
#
loop_
_entity.id
_entity.type
_entity.pdbx_description
1 polymer ?
#
loop_
_entity_poly.entity_id
_entity_poly.type
_entity_poly.pdbx_seq_one_letter_code
_entity_poly.pdbx_strand_id
1 'polypeptide(L)'
;MSEEPSSETPLIRHLGLAPYEPTWRAMQRFTDERDASTRDEIWFLEHPPVFTLGLNAGREHLKRTGDIPVVQIDRGGQVTYHGPGQLVIYPLLDLRRGSLGVRDLVVVLENSVIDYAAELGIVAHGSRAAPGVYVGEAKLASVGLRVRRGASYHGMALNVSLDPEPFERIDVCGYPGLAVTRLADLCGVHEVSAAAEGLTPHLMRRLESGMRARGVRAAASQSAISTSLQAVSSR
;
A
#
# COMPACT_ATOMS: atom_id res chain seq x y z
N MET A 1 31.76 17.49 6.50
CA MET A 1 30.46 17.95 5.95
C MET A 1 29.71 16.67 5.59
N SER A 2 28.88 16.18 6.49
CA SER A 2 27.99 15.06 6.23
C SER A 2 26.82 15.61 5.42
N GLU A 3 26.75 15.25 4.14
CA GLU A 3 25.59 15.50 3.30
C GLU A 3 24.37 14.85 3.99
N GLU A 4 23.39 15.68 4.37
CA GLU A 4 22.08 15.16 4.73
C GLU A 4 21.55 14.38 3.52
N PRO A 5 21.03 13.15 3.71
CA PRO A 5 20.45 12.39 2.62
C PRO A 5 19.29 13.21 2.04
N SER A 6 19.42 13.64 0.79
CA SER A 6 18.38 14.36 0.08
C SER A 6 17.11 13.51 0.11
N SER A 7 16.03 14.04 0.70
CA SER A 7 14.70 13.44 0.61
C SER A 7 14.15 13.66 -0.81
N GLU A 8 14.78 12.98 -1.77
CA GLU A 8 14.29 13.03 -3.15
C GLU A 8 12.88 12.43 -3.21
N THR A 9 12.00 13.14 -3.87
CA THR A 9 10.66 12.65 -4.20
C THR A 9 10.75 11.27 -4.86
N PRO A 10 9.98 10.26 -4.42
CA PRO A 10 10.00 8.94 -5.03
C PRO A 10 9.76 9.00 -6.55
N LEU A 11 10.48 8.14 -7.30
CA LEU A 11 10.26 8.01 -8.74
C LEU A 11 8.99 7.20 -8.98
N ILE A 12 8.06 7.75 -9.75
CA ILE A 12 6.84 7.04 -10.16
C ILE A 12 7.13 6.26 -11.45
N ARG A 13 6.79 4.96 -11.44
CA ARG A 13 6.87 4.08 -12.61
C ARG A 13 5.50 3.53 -12.96
N HIS A 14 5.12 3.64 -14.22
CA HIS A 14 3.92 3.01 -14.77
C HIS A 14 4.34 1.76 -15.56
N LEU A 15 3.99 0.57 -15.05
CA LEU A 15 4.45 -0.70 -15.61
C LEU A 15 3.39 -1.38 -16.52
N GLY A 16 2.18 -0.77 -16.64
CA GLY A 16 1.08 -1.34 -17.42
C GLY A 16 0.60 -2.67 -16.85
N LEU A 17 0.13 -3.57 -17.72
CA LEU A 17 -0.29 -4.92 -17.33
C LEU A 17 0.95 -5.81 -17.17
N ALA A 18 1.28 -6.19 -15.95
CA ALA A 18 2.49 -6.94 -15.62
C ALA A 18 2.17 -8.26 -14.89
N PRO A 19 2.79 -9.40 -15.26
CA PRO A 19 2.61 -10.67 -14.58
C PRO A 19 2.99 -10.58 -13.10
N TYR A 20 2.22 -11.25 -12.21
CA TYR A 20 2.38 -11.10 -10.76
C TYR A 20 3.73 -11.59 -10.25
N GLU A 21 4.11 -12.85 -10.51
CA GLU A 21 5.34 -13.43 -9.96
C GLU A 21 6.63 -12.73 -10.43
N PRO A 22 6.82 -12.39 -11.72
CA PRO A 22 7.96 -11.61 -12.16
C PRO A 22 8.06 -10.25 -11.48
N THR A 23 6.92 -9.55 -11.30
CA THR A 23 6.84 -8.26 -10.61
C THR A 23 7.20 -8.41 -9.12
N TRP A 24 6.65 -9.42 -8.44
CA TRP A 24 7.00 -9.73 -7.06
C TRP A 24 8.52 -10.00 -6.89
N ARG A 25 9.11 -10.82 -7.77
CA ARG A 25 10.54 -11.07 -7.76
C ARG A 25 11.37 -9.80 -8.02
N ALA A 26 10.88 -8.91 -8.90
CA ALA A 26 11.52 -7.63 -9.15
C ALA A 26 11.49 -6.72 -7.91
N MET A 27 10.36 -6.64 -7.20
CA MET A 27 10.27 -5.90 -5.93
C MET A 27 11.23 -6.45 -4.86
N GLN A 28 11.31 -7.78 -4.74
CA GLN A 28 12.26 -8.43 -3.81
C GLN A 28 13.70 -8.06 -4.13
N ARG A 29 14.12 -8.19 -5.40
CA ARG A 29 15.47 -7.81 -5.83
C ARG A 29 15.76 -6.33 -5.56
N PHE A 30 14.86 -5.44 -5.98
CA PHE A 30 14.99 -4.00 -5.73
C PHE A 30 15.18 -3.70 -4.23
N THR A 31 14.42 -4.40 -3.37
CA THR A 31 14.51 -4.22 -1.91
C THR A 31 15.82 -4.80 -1.34
N ASP A 32 16.29 -5.93 -1.87
CA ASP A 32 17.50 -6.60 -1.38
C ASP A 32 18.80 -5.91 -1.85
N GLU A 33 18.80 -5.37 -3.06
CA GLU A 33 19.95 -4.74 -3.71
C GLU A 33 20.08 -3.24 -3.38
N ARG A 34 19.05 -2.64 -2.76
CA ARG A 34 19.09 -1.22 -2.44
C ARG A 34 20.17 -0.87 -1.41
N ASP A 35 20.74 0.31 -1.58
CA ASP A 35 21.70 0.97 -0.69
C ASP A 35 21.23 2.39 -0.29
N ALA A 36 22.13 3.16 0.36
CA ALA A 36 21.82 4.51 0.81
C ALA A 36 21.55 5.49 -0.36
N SER A 37 22.12 5.24 -1.54
CA SER A 37 21.98 6.07 -2.75
C SER A 37 20.75 5.69 -3.59
N THR A 38 20.15 4.51 -3.33
CA THR A 38 19.01 4.01 -4.10
C THR A 38 17.80 4.89 -3.86
N ARG A 39 17.31 5.54 -4.92
CA ARG A 39 16.08 6.35 -4.88
C ARG A 39 14.87 5.48 -4.59
N ASP A 40 13.93 6.00 -3.82
CA ASP A 40 12.63 5.37 -3.59
C ASP A 40 11.81 5.36 -4.87
N GLU A 41 11.00 4.31 -5.06
CA GLU A 41 10.14 4.17 -6.22
C GLU A 41 8.70 3.86 -5.80
N ILE A 42 7.73 4.28 -6.60
CA ILE A 42 6.32 3.88 -6.51
C ILE A 42 5.94 3.30 -7.87
N TRP A 43 5.55 2.02 -7.88
CA TRP A 43 5.14 1.35 -9.10
C TRP A 43 3.63 1.31 -9.20
N PHE A 44 3.08 1.80 -10.31
CA PHE A 44 1.68 1.72 -10.69
C PHE A 44 1.52 0.71 -11.81
N LEU A 45 0.62 -0.23 -11.66
CA LEU A 45 0.41 -1.31 -12.63
C LEU A 45 -0.95 -1.98 -12.47
N GLU A 46 -1.22 -2.89 -13.37
CA GLU A 46 -2.29 -3.89 -13.29
C GLU A 46 -1.67 -5.29 -13.35
N HIS A 47 -2.37 -6.29 -12.83
CA HIS A 47 -2.00 -7.70 -13.01
C HIS A 47 -3.00 -8.46 -13.87
N PRO A 48 -2.58 -9.47 -14.65
CA PRO A 48 -3.49 -10.51 -15.11
C PRO A 48 -4.21 -11.16 -13.93
N PRO A 49 -5.37 -11.82 -14.16
CA PRO A 49 -6.13 -12.48 -13.11
C PRO A 49 -5.27 -13.40 -12.23
N VAL A 50 -5.24 -13.16 -10.92
CA VAL A 50 -4.48 -13.94 -9.95
C VAL A 50 -5.07 -13.81 -8.55
N PHE A 51 -5.17 -14.94 -7.82
CA PHE A 51 -5.37 -14.93 -6.38
C PHE A 51 -4.03 -14.95 -5.65
N THR A 52 -3.88 -14.10 -4.65
CA THR A 52 -2.67 -14.09 -3.81
C THR A 52 -3.01 -14.39 -2.37
N LEU A 53 -2.29 -15.35 -1.79
CA LEU A 53 -2.34 -15.70 -0.38
C LEU A 53 -1.21 -14.97 0.37
N GLY A 54 -1.53 -14.19 1.39
CA GLY A 54 -0.54 -13.57 2.26
C GLY A 54 0.25 -14.60 3.08
N LEU A 55 1.28 -14.16 3.78
CA LEU A 55 2.25 -15.02 4.47
C LEU A 55 1.59 -16.05 5.41
N ASN A 56 0.55 -15.64 6.13
CA ASN A 56 -0.15 -16.49 7.09
C ASN A 56 -1.56 -16.87 6.61
N ALA A 57 -1.84 -16.71 5.32
CA ALA A 57 -3.16 -17.04 4.77
C ALA A 57 -3.28 -18.54 4.54
N GLY A 58 -4.34 -19.12 5.06
CA GLY A 58 -4.71 -20.51 4.81
C GLY A 58 -5.48 -20.65 3.49
N ARG A 59 -5.50 -21.88 2.97
CA ARG A 59 -6.26 -22.23 1.77
C ARG A 59 -7.77 -22.37 2.03
N GLU A 60 -8.20 -22.41 3.27
CA GLU A 60 -9.61 -22.46 3.70
C GLU A 60 -10.46 -21.29 3.22
N HIS A 61 -9.80 -20.17 2.89
CA HIS A 61 -10.44 -18.98 2.32
C HIS A 61 -10.62 -19.01 0.79
N LEU A 62 -10.15 -20.08 0.14
CA LEU A 62 -10.36 -20.32 -1.29
C LEU A 62 -11.59 -21.21 -1.47
N LYS A 63 -12.63 -20.72 -2.15
CA LYS A 63 -13.87 -21.48 -2.41
C LYS A 63 -13.82 -22.18 -3.76
N ARG A 64 -13.74 -21.43 -4.85
CA ARG A 64 -13.71 -21.92 -6.24
C ARG A 64 -12.81 -21.04 -7.09
N THR A 65 -11.54 -21.35 -7.18
CA THR A 65 -10.59 -20.53 -7.94
C THR A 65 -10.69 -20.70 -9.44
N GLY A 66 -11.25 -21.82 -9.92
CA GLY A 66 -11.30 -22.13 -11.35
C GLY A 66 -9.91 -22.16 -11.96
N ASP A 67 -9.76 -21.57 -13.15
CA ASP A 67 -8.49 -21.49 -13.87
C ASP A 67 -7.60 -20.31 -13.46
N ILE A 68 -8.06 -19.49 -12.49
CA ILE A 68 -7.27 -18.35 -12.00
C ILE A 68 -6.14 -18.88 -11.12
N PRO A 69 -4.87 -18.53 -11.43
CA PRO A 69 -3.72 -18.96 -10.64
C PRO A 69 -3.80 -18.50 -9.18
N VAL A 70 -3.29 -19.34 -8.28
CA VAL A 70 -3.17 -19.04 -6.85
C VAL A 70 -1.70 -19.00 -6.47
N VAL A 71 -1.21 -17.86 -5.99
CA VAL A 71 0.20 -17.66 -5.62
C VAL A 71 0.32 -17.37 -4.13
N GLN A 72 1.13 -18.18 -3.43
CA GLN A 72 1.52 -17.92 -2.05
C GLN A 72 2.65 -16.89 -2.02
N ILE A 73 2.47 -15.83 -1.24
CA ILE A 73 3.40 -14.70 -1.20
C ILE A 73 3.68 -14.26 0.24
N ASP A 74 4.56 -13.29 0.41
CA ASP A 74 5.09 -12.86 1.71
C ASP A 74 4.54 -11.52 2.22
N ARG A 75 3.45 -10.96 1.60
CA ARG A 75 2.76 -9.78 2.15
C ARG A 75 1.95 -10.11 3.40
N GLY A 76 1.63 -9.11 4.18
CA GLY A 76 0.62 -9.22 5.25
C GLY A 76 -0.80 -9.45 4.69
N GLY A 77 -1.70 -9.88 5.58
CA GLY A 77 -3.11 -10.13 5.25
C GLY A 77 -3.39 -11.53 4.70
N GLN A 78 -4.66 -11.78 4.43
CA GLN A 78 -5.20 -13.06 3.95
C GLN A 78 -5.24 -13.12 2.41
N VAL A 79 -6.22 -13.83 1.85
CA VAL A 79 -6.41 -13.95 0.40
C VAL A 79 -6.97 -12.64 -0.20
N THR A 80 -6.56 -12.34 -1.42
CA THR A 80 -7.18 -11.31 -2.28
C THR A 80 -7.10 -11.72 -3.74
N TYR A 81 -7.76 -10.94 -4.60
CA TYR A 81 -7.73 -11.06 -6.05
C TYR A 81 -7.12 -9.82 -6.68
N HIS A 82 -6.36 -10.04 -7.75
CA HIS A 82 -5.90 -9.00 -8.67
C HIS A 82 -6.32 -9.35 -10.09
N GLY A 83 -6.69 -8.33 -10.86
CA GLY A 83 -7.10 -8.48 -12.25
C GLY A 83 -7.09 -7.14 -12.99
N PRO A 84 -7.25 -7.17 -14.33
CA PRO A 84 -7.39 -5.96 -15.15
C PRO A 84 -8.52 -5.06 -14.63
N GLY A 85 -8.31 -3.74 -14.68
CA GLY A 85 -9.22 -2.77 -14.10
C GLY A 85 -8.98 -2.51 -12.60
N GLN A 86 -7.89 -3.04 -12.01
CA GLN A 86 -7.48 -2.74 -10.64
C GLN A 86 -6.14 -1.99 -10.66
N LEU A 87 -6.10 -0.79 -10.10
CA LEU A 87 -4.85 -0.05 -9.90
C LEU A 87 -4.09 -0.63 -8.73
N VAL A 88 -2.95 -1.26 -9.02
CA VAL A 88 -2.02 -1.77 -8.01
C VAL A 88 -0.90 -0.77 -7.79
N ILE A 89 -0.59 -0.49 -6.52
CA ILE A 89 0.37 0.53 -6.09
C ILE A 89 1.39 -0.12 -5.17
N TYR A 90 2.64 -0.17 -5.60
CA TYR A 90 3.75 -0.73 -4.84
C TYR A 90 4.73 0.36 -4.41
N PRO A 91 4.64 0.89 -3.17
CA PRO A 91 5.61 1.83 -2.63
C PRO A 91 6.87 1.08 -2.16
N LEU A 92 7.96 1.23 -2.91
CA LEU A 92 9.29 0.66 -2.63
C LEU A 92 10.15 1.72 -1.95
N LEU A 93 9.90 1.95 -0.65
CA LEU A 93 10.44 3.06 0.12
C LEU A 93 11.43 2.58 1.18
N ASP A 94 12.51 3.33 1.39
CA ASP A 94 13.31 3.20 2.62
C ASP A 94 12.59 3.88 3.78
N LEU A 95 11.93 3.07 4.59
CA LEU A 95 11.13 3.56 5.72
C LEU A 95 12.00 4.17 6.82
N ARG A 96 13.27 3.76 6.96
CA ARG A 96 14.20 4.32 7.94
C ARG A 96 14.60 5.72 7.53
N ARG A 97 14.94 5.94 6.25
CA ARG A 97 15.25 7.26 5.69
C ARG A 97 14.07 8.21 5.82
N GLY A 98 12.85 7.74 5.51
CA GLY A 98 11.62 8.51 5.67
C GLY A 98 11.11 8.59 7.12
N SER A 99 11.78 7.94 8.09
CA SER A 99 11.31 7.83 9.48
C SER A 99 9.86 7.32 9.59
N LEU A 100 9.39 6.52 8.63
CA LEU A 100 8.03 5.96 8.61
C LEU A 100 8.01 4.58 9.26
N GLY A 101 6.96 4.29 10.04
CA GLY A 101 6.64 2.92 10.43
C GLY A 101 5.73 2.25 9.39
N VAL A 102 5.68 0.91 9.42
CA VAL A 102 4.78 0.17 8.51
C VAL A 102 3.31 0.56 8.69
N ARG A 103 2.88 0.82 9.92
CA ARG A 103 1.51 1.27 10.22
C ARG A 103 1.24 2.68 9.69
N ASP A 104 2.23 3.57 9.75
CA ASP A 104 2.10 4.92 9.21
C ASP A 104 1.96 4.86 7.69
N LEU A 105 2.70 3.97 7.00
CA LEU A 105 2.57 3.78 5.56
C LEU A 105 1.19 3.22 5.18
N VAL A 106 0.62 2.29 5.96
CA VAL A 106 -0.76 1.83 5.77
C VAL A 106 -1.73 3.01 5.83
N VAL A 107 -1.64 3.85 6.86
CA VAL A 107 -2.48 5.03 7.03
C VAL A 107 -2.28 6.05 5.90
N VAL A 108 -1.05 6.24 5.43
CA VAL A 108 -0.76 7.09 4.26
C VAL A 108 -1.48 6.59 3.03
N LEU A 109 -1.39 5.29 2.73
CA LEU A 109 -2.03 4.69 1.57
C LEU A 109 -3.56 4.79 1.66
N GLU A 110 -4.14 4.42 2.80
CA GLU A 110 -5.59 4.51 3.02
C GLU A 110 -6.09 5.95 2.87
N ASN A 111 -5.44 6.91 3.54
CA ASN A 111 -5.84 8.30 3.47
C ASN A 111 -5.66 8.92 2.07
N SER A 112 -4.69 8.44 1.28
CA SER A 112 -4.52 8.89 -0.10
C SER A 112 -5.75 8.53 -0.95
N VAL A 113 -6.26 7.32 -0.80
CA VAL A 113 -7.49 6.88 -1.49
C VAL A 113 -8.72 7.57 -0.93
N ILE A 114 -8.80 7.80 0.38
CA ILE A 114 -9.92 8.52 1.02
C ILE A 114 -9.98 9.97 0.49
N ASP A 115 -8.85 10.66 0.41
CA ASP A 115 -8.78 12.03 -0.13
C ASP A 115 -9.20 12.06 -1.61
N TYR A 116 -8.69 11.11 -2.41
CA TYR A 116 -9.06 10.99 -3.83
C TYR A 116 -10.55 10.67 -4.01
N ALA A 117 -11.08 9.74 -3.22
CA ALA A 117 -12.52 9.43 -3.21
C ALA A 117 -13.36 10.66 -2.86
N ALA A 118 -12.93 11.45 -1.87
CA ALA A 118 -13.62 12.69 -1.49
C ALA A 118 -13.63 13.73 -2.62
N GLU A 119 -12.55 13.85 -3.40
CA GLU A 119 -12.50 14.71 -4.59
C GLU A 119 -13.52 14.27 -5.66
N LEU A 120 -13.77 12.96 -5.75
CA LEU A 120 -14.78 12.36 -6.62
C LEU A 120 -16.20 12.38 -6.03
N GLY A 121 -16.41 13.02 -4.87
CA GLY A 121 -17.70 13.09 -4.18
C GLY A 121 -18.09 11.80 -3.44
N ILE A 122 -17.16 10.88 -3.21
CA ILE A 122 -17.39 9.60 -2.52
C ILE A 122 -16.98 9.71 -1.06
N VAL A 123 -17.88 9.33 -0.14
CA VAL A 123 -17.55 9.22 1.29
C VAL A 123 -16.94 7.85 1.57
N ALA A 124 -15.63 7.82 1.78
CA ALA A 124 -14.86 6.61 2.06
C ALA A 124 -14.22 6.68 3.45
N HIS A 125 -13.90 5.52 4.03
CA HIS A 125 -13.25 5.41 5.33
C HIS A 125 -12.29 4.23 5.40
N GLY A 126 -11.32 4.28 6.32
CA GLY A 126 -10.41 3.17 6.63
C GLY A 126 -10.98 2.27 7.74
N SER A 127 -10.42 1.07 7.89
CA SER A 127 -10.76 0.15 8.97
C SER A 127 -9.51 -0.40 9.66
N ARG A 128 -9.49 -0.32 11.00
CA ARG A 128 -8.38 -0.90 11.80
C ARG A 128 -8.46 -2.43 11.88
N ALA A 129 -9.66 -2.99 11.83
CA ALA A 129 -9.88 -4.43 11.93
C ALA A 129 -9.45 -5.17 10.64
N ALA A 130 -9.71 -4.56 9.48
CA ALA A 130 -9.36 -5.11 8.18
C ALA A 130 -8.79 -4.00 7.29
N PRO A 131 -7.46 -3.76 7.32
CA PRO A 131 -6.83 -2.66 6.59
C PRO A 131 -7.29 -2.55 5.15
N GLY A 132 -7.60 -1.31 4.74
CA GLY A 132 -8.15 -1.00 3.42
C GLY A 132 -9.12 0.18 3.48
N VAL A 133 -9.67 0.54 2.33
CA VAL A 133 -10.63 1.63 2.19
C VAL A 133 -12.01 1.09 1.82
N TYR A 134 -13.03 1.62 2.45
CA TYR A 134 -14.41 1.17 2.34
C TYR A 134 -15.34 2.32 1.97
N VAL A 135 -16.41 1.99 1.25
CA VAL A 135 -17.57 2.86 0.98
C VAL A 135 -18.79 2.12 1.52
N GLY A 136 -19.41 2.66 2.58
CA GLY A 136 -20.34 1.86 3.38
C GLY A 136 -19.65 0.59 3.90
N GLU A 137 -20.26 -0.57 3.67
CA GLU A 137 -19.72 -1.87 4.08
C GLU A 137 -18.85 -2.52 2.99
N ALA A 138 -18.79 -1.95 1.77
CA ALA A 138 -18.09 -2.54 0.65
C ALA A 138 -16.64 -2.05 0.54
N LYS A 139 -15.73 -2.99 0.31
CA LYS A 139 -14.29 -2.70 0.19
C LYS A 139 -13.94 -2.14 -1.19
N LEU A 140 -13.42 -0.90 -1.23
CA LEU A 140 -12.95 -0.22 -2.42
C LEU A 140 -11.46 -0.49 -2.68
N ALA A 141 -10.63 -0.55 -1.62
CA ALA A 141 -9.21 -0.84 -1.76
C ALA A 141 -8.70 -1.77 -0.67
N SER A 142 -7.76 -2.64 -1.02
CA SER A 142 -7.09 -3.58 -0.12
C SER A 142 -5.65 -3.15 0.12
N VAL A 143 -5.16 -3.27 1.35
CA VAL A 143 -3.77 -2.96 1.73
C VAL A 143 -3.09 -4.19 2.28
N GLY A 144 -1.89 -4.49 1.78
CA GLY A 144 -1.04 -5.56 2.28
C GLY A 144 0.43 -5.28 1.97
N LEU A 145 1.21 -4.92 2.99
CA LEU A 145 2.61 -4.56 2.90
C LEU A 145 3.53 -5.66 3.42
N ARG A 146 4.77 -5.61 2.98
CA ARG A 146 5.90 -6.29 3.60
C ARG A 146 7.02 -5.28 3.85
N VAL A 147 7.70 -5.43 4.97
CA VAL A 147 8.92 -4.69 5.26
C VAL A 147 10.07 -5.67 5.41
N ARG A 148 11.16 -5.42 4.69
CA ARG A 148 12.39 -6.20 4.73
C ARG A 148 13.59 -5.26 4.71
N ARG A 149 14.54 -5.46 5.62
CA ARG A 149 15.73 -4.61 5.78
C ARG A 149 15.40 -3.12 5.98
N GLY A 150 14.21 -2.80 6.49
CA GLY A 150 13.75 -1.42 6.69
C GLY A 150 13.13 -0.75 5.47
N ALA A 151 12.96 -1.48 4.36
CA ALA A 151 12.28 -0.99 3.17
C ALA A 151 10.97 -1.72 2.91
N SER A 152 9.97 -1.01 2.35
CA SER A 152 8.65 -1.55 2.02
C SER A 152 8.62 -2.14 0.63
N TYR A 153 7.75 -3.15 0.43
CA TYR A 153 7.29 -3.65 -0.86
C TYR A 153 5.91 -4.28 -0.73
N HIS A 154 5.29 -4.70 -1.85
CA HIS A 154 3.85 -4.81 -1.97
C HIS A 154 3.19 -3.45 -1.68
N GLY A 155 1.90 -3.40 -1.39
CA GLY A 155 1.26 -2.11 -1.18
C GLY A 155 -0.25 -2.18 -1.13
N MET A 156 -0.90 -1.53 -2.07
CA MET A 156 -2.34 -1.37 -2.11
C MET A 156 -2.89 -1.71 -3.50
N ALA A 157 -4.13 -2.18 -3.53
CA ALA A 157 -4.89 -2.43 -4.75
C ALA A 157 -6.23 -1.69 -4.66
N LEU A 158 -6.44 -0.70 -5.55
CA LEU A 158 -7.65 0.10 -5.69
C LEU A 158 -8.50 -0.46 -6.83
N ASN A 159 -9.74 -0.83 -6.53
CA ASN A 159 -10.68 -1.31 -7.52
C ASN A 159 -11.20 -0.14 -8.37
N VAL A 160 -10.82 -0.08 -9.64
CA VAL A 160 -11.26 0.97 -10.58
C VAL A 160 -12.45 0.48 -11.39
N SER A 161 -12.25 -0.52 -12.24
CA SER A 161 -13.29 -1.07 -13.12
C SER A 161 -13.22 -2.59 -13.28
N LEU A 162 -12.38 -3.27 -12.47
CA LEU A 162 -12.21 -4.72 -12.56
C LEU A 162 -13.53 -5.47 -12.39
N ASP A 163 -13.60 -6.70 -12.92
CA ASP A 163 -14.71 -7.62 -12.66
C ASP A 163 -14.71 -8.04 -11.18
N PRO A 164 -15.77 -7.79 -10.41
CA PRO A 164 -15.85 -8.16 -9.01
C PRO A 164 -16.16 -9.65 -8.78
N GLU A 165 -16.62 -10.39 -9.82
CA GLU A 165 -17.04 -11.80 -9.67
C GLU A 165 -15.97 -12.68 -9.01
N PRO A 166 -14.66 -12.60 -9.35
CA PRO A 166 -13.65 -13.44 -8.71
C PRO A 166 -13.55 -13.26 -7.19
N PHE A 167 -13.95 -12.12 -6.62
CA PHE A 167 -13.98 -11.96 -5.17
C PHE A 167 -15.04 -12.83 -4.48
N GLU A 168 -16.10 -13.24 -5.17
CA GLU A 168 -17.10 -14.18 -4.64
C GLU A 168 -16.55 -15.60 -4.45
N ARG A 169 -15.45 -15.91 -5.14
CA ARG A 169 -14.75 -17.20 -5.10
C ARG A 169 -13.80 -17.36 -3.92
N ILE A 170 -13.67 -16.31 -3.09
CA ILE A 170 -12.76 -16.27 -1.93
C ILE A 170 -13.44 -15.62 -0.73
N ASP A 171 -12.90 -15.81 0.48
CA ASP A 171 -13.25 -14.99 1.64
C ASP A 171 -12.25 -13.84 1.75
N VAL A 172 -12.59 -12.71 1.15
CA VAL A 172 -11.73 -11.52 1.06
C VAL A 172 -11.21 -11.13 2.46
N CYS A 173 -9.90 -11.05 2.61
CA CYS A 173 -9.23 -10.75 3.89
C CYS A 173 -9.62 -11.73 5.03
N GLY A 174 -10.13 -12.93 4.73
CA GLY A 174 -10.62 -13.90 5.70
C GLY A 174 -12.02 -13.61 6.24
N TYR A 175 -12.76 -12.68 5.65
CA TYR A 175 -14.13 -12.33 6.03
C TYR A 175 -15.13 -12.89 5.02
N PRO A 176 -15.94 -13.92 5.40
CA PRO A 176 -16.96 -14.46 4.51
C PRO A 176 -17.98 -13.41 4.12
N GLY A 177 -18.26 -13.29 2.80
CA GLY A 177 -19.30 -12.39 2.30
C GLY A 177 -18.93 -10.90 2.32
N LEU A 178 -17.69 -10.53 2.57
CA LEU A 178 -17.27 -9.13 2.48
C LEU A 178 -17.48 -8.62 1.05
N ALA A 179 -18.41 -7.66 0.91
CA ALA A 179 -18.70 -7.02 -0.36
C ALA A 179 -17.50 -6.19 -0.84
N VAL A 180 -17.31 -6.14 -2.15
CA VAL A 180 -16.35 -5.25 -2.81
C VAL A 180 -17.09 -4.26 -3.70
N THR A 181 -16.50 -3.08 -3.89
CA THR A 181 -16.98 -2.06 -4.82
C THR A 181 -15.82 -1.53 -5.65
N ARG A 182 -16.12 -0.71 -6.65
CA ARG A 182 -15.16 -0.12 -7.57
C ARG A 182 -15.57 1.30 -7.97
N LEU A 183 -14.61 2.12 -8.40
CA LEU A 183 -14.85 3.52 -8.77
C LEU A 183 -15.84 3.64 -9.93
N ALA A 184 -15.81 2.71 -10.88
CA ALA A 184 -16.71 2.69 -12.02
C ALA A 184 -18.19 2.72 -11.60
N ASP A 185 -18.55 1.98 -10.55
CA ASP A 185 -19.92 1.91 -10.05
C ASP A 185 -20.30 3.12 -9.17
N LEU A 186 -19.31 3.78 -8.57
CA LEU A 186 -19.52 4.87 -7.61
C LEU A 186 -19.53 6.26 -8.29
N CYS A 187 -18.68 6.47 -9.29
CA CYS A 187 -18.48 7.80 -9.90
C CYS A 187 -18.18 7.76 -11.41
N GLY A 188 -18.24 6.60 -12.05
CA GLY A 188 -18.00 6.47 -13.48
C GLY A 188 -16.53 6.57 -13.92
N VAL A 189 -15.57 6.48 -13.01
CA VAL A 189 -14.14 6.37 -13.36
C VAL A 189 -13.83 4.93 -13.76
N HIS A 190 -13.54 4.72 -15.05
CA HIS A 190 -13.31 3.39 -15.65
C HIS A 190 -11.82 3.12 -15.96
N GLU A 191 -11.06 4.17 -16.25
CA GLU A 191 -9.69 4.05 -16.71
C GLU A 191 -8.71 4.01 -15.54
N VAL A 192 -7.90 2.95 -15.47
CA VAL A 192 -6.87 2.77 -14.41
C VAL A 192 -5.82 3.89 -14.47
N SER A 193 -5.46 4.35 -15.66
CA SER A 193 -4.54 5.49 -15.85
C SER A 193 -5.09 6.78 -15.25
N ALA A 194 -6.36 7.08 -15.47
CA ALA A 194 -7.02 8.27 -14.90
C ALA A 194 -7.07 8.19 -13.36
N ALA A 195 -7.37 7.00 -12.81
CA ALA A 195 -7.32 6.79 -11.37
C ALA A 195 -5.90 6.95 -10.79
N ALA A 196 -4.87 6.48 -11.51
CA ALA A 196 -3.47 6.66 -11.12
C ALA A 196 -3.06 8.14 -11.12
N GLU A 197 -3.43 8.88 -12.17
CA GLU A 197 -3.16 10.32 -12.29
C GLU A 197 -3.85 11.11 -11.17
N GLY A 198 -5.14 10.86 -10.92
CA GLY A 198 -5.90 11.53 -9.87
C GLY A 198 -5.44 11.21 -8.45
N LEU A 199 -5.04 9.94 -8.20
CA LEU A 199 -4.55 9.52 -6.88
C LEU A 199 -3.15 10.06 -6.56
N THR A 200 -2.28 10.23 -7.55
CA THR A 200 -0.87 10.60 -7.38
C THR A 200 -0.65 11.83 -6.50
N PRO A 201 -1.31 12.99 -6.71
CA PRO A 201 -1.11 14.17 -5.87
C PRO A 201 -1.45 13.92 -4.40
N HIS A 202 -2.50 13.14 -4.12
CA HIS A 202 -2.92 12.78 -2.78
C HIS A 202 -1.89 11.87 -2.10
N LEU A 203 -1.40 10.86 -2.82
CA LEU A 203 -0.37 9.93 -2.32
C LEU A 203 0.92 10.67 -1.98
N MET A 204 1.40 11.54 -2.85
CA MET A 204 2.64 12.30 -2.64
C MET A 204 2.50 13.24 -1.44
N ARG A 205 1.42 14.00 -1.34
CA ARG A 205 1.15 14.88 -0.20
C ARG A 205 1.07 14.11 1.13
N ARG A 206 0.42 12.94 1.15
CA ARG A 206 0.32 12.11 2.35
C ARG A 206 1.64 11.50 2.75
N LEU A 207 2.48 11.07 1.81
CA LEU A 207 3.84 10.59 2.07
C LEU A 207 4.69 11.68 2.71
N GLU A 208 4.74 12.87 2.13
CA GLU A 208 5.49 14.01 2.69
C GLU A 208 5.04 14.37 4.10
N SER A 209 3.72 14.44 4.31
CA SER A 209 3.15 14.75 5.62
C SER A 209 3.48 13.69 6.67
N GLY A 210 3.43 12.41 6.29
CA GLY A 210 3.78 11.28 7.16
C GLY A 210 5.25 11.31 7.60
N MET A 211 6.17 11.59 6.68
CA MET A 211 7.60 11.72 6.95
C MET A 211 7.89 12.90 7.88
N ARG A 212 7.32 14.08 7.62
CA ARG A 212 7.49 15.28 8.46
C ARG A 212 6.97 15.09 9.88
N ALA A 213 5.79 14.51 10.04
CA ALA A 213 5.18 14.28 11.36
C ALA A 213 6.02 13.36 12.25
N ARG A 214 6.69 12.37 11.67
CA ARG A 214 7.59 11.46 12.40
C ARG A 214 8.94 12.10 12.68
N GLY A 215 9.50 12.87 11.75
CA GLY A 215 10.74 13.63 11.98
C GLY A 215 10.63 14.54 13.20
N VAL A 216 9.53 15.28 13.34
CA VAL A 216 9.23 16.13 14.49
C VAL A 216 9.12 15.30 15.79
N ARG A 217 8.46 14.15 15.77
CA ARG A 217 8.33 13.26 16.96
C ARG A 217 9.67 12.67 17.36
N ALA A 218 10.51 12.26 16.41
CA ALA A 218 11.84 11.72 16.69
C ALA A 218 12.75 12.77 17.34
N ALA A 219 12.76 14.00 16.82
CA ALA A 219 13.52 15.12 17.38
C ALA A 219 13.05 15.48 18.81
N ALA A 220 11.75 15.52 19.06
CA ALA A 220 11.18 15.77 20.39
C ALA A 220 11.56 14.68 21.40
N SER A 221 11.57 13.41 21.00
CA SER A 221 11.97 12.28 21.86
C SER A 221 13.46 12.34 22.20
N GLN A 222 14.33 12.68 21.26
CA GLN A 222 15.77 12.85 21.49
C GLN A 222 16.06 14.01 22.44
N SER A 223 15.36 15.15 22.28
CA SER A 223 15.48 16.30 23.17
C SER A 223 15.07 15.95 24.61
N ALA A 224 13.98 15.21 24.79
CA ALA A 224 13.52 14.78 26.13
C ALA A 224 14.51 13.84 26.82
N ILE A 225 15.12 12.91 26.08
CA ILE A 225 16.15 11.99 26.60
C ILE A 225 17.41 12.77 26.99
N SER A 226 17.87 13.71 26.18
CA SER A 226 19.04 14.56 26.46
C SER A 226 18.85 15.39 27.71
N THR A 227 17.66 15.99 27.90
CA THR A 227 17.32 16.78 29.07
C THR A 227 17.28 15.94 30.36
N SER A 228 16.78 14.69 30.28
CA SER A 228 16.72 13.78 31.42
C SER A 228 18.12 13.28 31.85
N LEU A 229 19.03 13.05 30.88
CA LEU A 229 20.42 12.66 31.15
C LEU A 229 21.22 13.79 31.83
N GLN A 230 21.00 15.05 31.41
CA GLN A 230 21.63 16.22 32.02
C GLN A 230 21.16 16.43 33.46
N ALA A 231 19.88 16.17 33.73
CA ALA A 231 19.31 16.31 35.09
C ALA A 231 19.84 15.24 36.08
N VAL A 232 20.25 14.05 35.57
CA VAL A 232 20.85 12.98 36.40
C VAL A 232 22.35 13.21 36.67
N SER A 233 23.06 13.90 35.74
CA SER A 233 24.49 14.18 35.87
C SER A 233 24.81 15.39 36.80
N SER A 234 23.78 16.16 37.20
CA SER A 234 23.91 17.36 38.04
C SER A 234 23.48 17.13 39.49
N ARG A 235 23.35 15.87 39.91
CA ARG A 235 23.17 15.44 41.32
C ARG A 235 24.36 14.59 41.76
#